data_f9f6639db5d6fb6273f1e57e408f0eeb
#
_entry.id   f9f6639db5d6fb6273f1e57e408f0eeb
#
_cell.length_a   1.000
_cell.length_b   1.000
_cell.length_c   1.000
_cell.angle_alpha   90.00
_cell.angle_beta   90.00
_cell.angle_gamma   90.00
#
_symmetry.space_group_name_H-M   'P 1'
#
loop_
_entity.id
_entity.type
_entity.pdbx_description
1 polymer ?
#
loop_
_entity_poly.entity_id
_entity_poly.type
_entity_poly.pdbx_seq_one_letter_code
_entity_poly.pdbx_strand_id
1 'polypeptide(L)'
;MQIIYNATKAALHSFTQVLREQIQPDPIEIIEVLFPVVNTPWHKGAAPRIAIQPQEAVAKMLKGIENNKTEIRVGAVQLLYFLHRIAPRFAFKKINQLP
;
A
#
# COMPACT_ATOMS: atom_id res chain seq x y z
N MET A 1 -9.98 -7.66 -10.03
CA MET A 1 -8.98 -6.62 -9.77
C MET A 1 -8.67 -5.86 -11.04
N GLN A 2 -8.54 -4.54 -10.97
CA GLN A 2 -8.40 -3.74 -12.18
C GLN A 2 -6.94 -3.67 -12.62
N ILE A 3 -6.71 -4.01 -13.89
CA ILE A 3 -5.36 -4.07 -14.47
C ILE A 3 -4.71 -2.68 -14.49
N ILE A 4 -5.45 -1.66 -14.95
CA ILE A 4 -4.93 -0.29 -15.05
C ILE A 4 -4.59 0.27 -13.67
N TYR A 5 -5.45 0.03 -12.69
CA TYR A 5 -5.23 0.48 -11.32
C TYR A 5 -3.93 -0.11 -10.75
N ASN A 6 -3.73 -1.42 -10.94
CA ASN A 6 -2.52 -2.08 -10.46
C ASN A 6 -1.26 -1.57 -11.16
N ALA A 7 -1.35 -1.35 -12.47
CA ALA A 7 -0.23 -0.83 -13.24
C ALA A 7 0.17 0.58 -12.78
N THR A 8 -0.82 1.46 -12.54
CA THR A 8 -0.54 2.82 -12.06
C THR A 8 0.05 2.82 -10.66
N LYS A 9 -0.42 1.95 -9.77
CA LYS A 9 0.13 1.84 -8.42
C LYS A 9 1.57 1.33 -8.44
N ALA A 10 1.87 0.35 -9.28
CA ALA A 10 3.24 -0.15 -9.44
C ALA A 10 4.18 0.93 -10.00
N ALA A 11 3.69 1.71 -10.96
CA ALA A 11 4.45 2.82 -11.53
C ALA A 11 4.74 3.89 -10.48
N LEU A 12 3.75 4.22 -9.64
CA LEU A 12 3.94 5.19 -8.57
C LEU A 12 4.98 4.72 -7.56
N HIS A 13 4.94 3.45 -7.18
CA HIS A 13 5.91 2.87 -6.25
C HIS A 13 7.34 2.97 -6.81
N SER A 14 7.52 2.60 -8.07
CA SER A 14 8.81 2.71 -8.75
C SER A 14 9.28 4.17 -8.81
N PHE A 15 8.37 5.08 -9.12
CA PHE A 15 8.66 6.52 -9.17
C PHE A 15 9.16 7.03 -7.81
N THR A 16 8.50 6.68 -6.72
CA THR A 16 8.92 7.13 -5.38
C THR A 16 10.30 6.62 -5.02
N GLN A 17 10.65 5.39 -5.41
CA GLN A 17 11.97 4.84 -5.16
C GLN A 17 13.06 5.63 -5.88
N VAL A 18 12.86 5.93 -7.16
CA VAL A 18 13.81 6.70 -7.95
C VAL A 18 13.93 8.13 -7.43
N LEU A 19 12.80 8.75 -7.14
CA LEU A 19 12.77 10.12 -6.62
C LEU A 19 13.52 10.23 -5.29
N ARG A 20 13.34 9.27 -4.40
CA ARG A 20 14.02 9.24 -3.10
C ARG A 20 15.53 9.23 -3.29
N GLU A 21 16.01 8.47 -4.25
CA GLU A 21 17.45 8.39 -4.56
C GLU A 21 17.97 9.70 -5.12
N GLN A 22 17.20 10.34 -6.03
CA GLN A 22 17.64 11.57 -6.69
C GLN A 22 17.71 12.77 -5.75
N ILE A 23 16.85 12.83 -4.74
CA ILE A 23 16.81 13.97 -3.82
C ILE A 23 17.54 13.70 -2.51
N GLN A 24 18.26 12.59 -2.40
CA GLN A 24 18.90 12.16 -1.18
C GLN A 24 19.77 13.23 -0.49
N PRO A 25 20.51 14.09 -1.20
CA PRO A 25 21.29 15.13 -0.56
C PRO A 25 20.45 16.25 0.08
N ASP A 26 19.19 16.40 -0.32
CA ASP A 26 18.32 17.46 0.16
C ASP A 26 17.63 17.05 1.47
N PRO A 27 17.26 18.03 2.33
CA PRO A 27 16.56 17.74 3.58
C PRO A 27 15.06 17.46 3.36
N ILE A 28 14.75 16.64 2.36
CA ILE A 28 13.38 16.25 2.01
C ILE A 28 13.25 14.75 2.23
N GLU A 29 12.22 14.34 2.96
CA GLU A 29 11.93 12.95 3.20
C GLU A 29 10.70 12.54 2.40
N ILE A 30 10.81 11.45 1.66
CA ILE A 30 9.69 10.88 0.91
C ILE A 30 9.19 9.66 1.63
N ILE A 31 7.91 9.70 2.02
CA ILE A 31 7.26 8.61 2.74
C ILE A 31 6.17 8.04 1.83
N GLU A 32 6.29 6.76 1.54
CA GLU A 32 5.29 6.05 0.77
C GLU A 32 4.41 5.23 1.71
N VAL A 33 3.10 5.40 1.58
CA VAL A 33 2.12 4.66 2.39
C VAL A 33 1.30 3.77 1.47
N LEU A 34 1.29 2.47 1.78
CA LEU A 34 0.52 1.48 1.03
C LEU A 34 -0.66 1.05 1.89
N PHE A 35 -1.85 1.48 1.47
CA PHE A 35 -3.09 1.17 2.18
C PHE A 35 -3.71 -0.13 1.64
N PRO A 36 -4.33 -0.93 2.51
CA PRO A 36 -5.22 -1.99 2.06
C PRO A 36 -6.54 -1.40 1.57
N VAL A 37 -7.52 -2.24 1.30
CA VAL A 37 -8.86 -1.75 0.98
C VAL A 37 -9.41 -1.01 2.20
N VAL A 38 -9.80 0.25 1.98
CA VAL A 38 -10.35 1.12 3.03
C VAL A 38 -11.82 1.38 2.71
N ASN A 39 -12.67 1.28 3.72
CA ASN A 39 -14.10 1.53 3.57
C ASN A 39 -14.35 3.03 3.39
N THR A 40 -14.52 3.45 2.15
CA THR A 40 -14.76 4.85 1.78
C THR A 40 -16.00 4.95 0.90
N PRO A 41 -16.53 6.17 0.67
CA PRO A 41 -17.67 6.38 -0.23
C PRO A 41 -17.43 5.87 -1.66
N TRP A 42 -16.17 5.72 -2.09
CA TRP A 42 -15.83 5.17 -3.40
C TRP A 42 -16.45 3.78 -3.62
N HIS A 43 -16.59 2.99 -2.55
CA HIS A 43 -17.19 1.65 -2.62
C HIS A 43 -18.73 1.66 -2.60
N LYS A 44 -19.34 2.81 -2.38
CA LYS A 44 -20.81 2.97 -2.36
C LYS A 44 -21.51 1.99 -1.41
N GLY A 45 -20.89 1.72 -0.25
CA GLY A 45 -21.41 0.80 0.74
C GLY A 45 -21.15 -0.67 0.48
N ALA A 46 -20.48 -1.00 -0.62
CA ALA A 46 -20.18 -2.40 -1.01
C ALA A 46 -18.71 -2.76 -0.79
N ALA A 47 -18.08 -2.20 0.25
CA ALA A 47 -16.69 -2.49 0.55
C ALA A 47 -16.49 -3.97 0.93
N PRO A 48 -15.37 -4.60 0.53
CA PRO A 48 -15.06 -5.96 0.93
C PRO A 48 -14.95 -6.10 2.46
N ARG A 49 -15.12 -7.32 2.97
CA ARG A 49 -15.01 -7.59 4.41
C ARG A 49 -13.63 -7.27 4.96
N ILE A 50 -12.60 -7.38 4.14
CA ILE A 50 -11.22 -7.08 4.55
C ILE A 50 -10.95 -5.58 4.64
N ALA A 51 -11.89 -4.73 4.20
CA ALA A 51 -11.71 -3.28 4.23
C ALA A 51 -11.61 -2.80 5.67
N ILE A 52 -10.63 -1.94 5.96
CA ILE A 52 -10.49 -1.30 7.26
C ILE A 52 -11.16 0.08 7.25
N GLN A 53 -11.44 0.61 8.41
CA GLN A 53 -12.03 1.93 8.51
C GLN A 53 -10.97 3.01 8.24
N PRO A 54 -11.37 4.16 7.66
CA PRO A 54 -10.43 5.25 7.39
C PRO A 54 -9.66 5.70 8.63
N GLN A 55 -10.30 5.76 9.78
CA GLN A 55 -9.66 6.18 11.03
C GLN A 55 -8.54 5.22 11.43
N GLU A 56 -8.77 3.93 11.27
CA GLU A 56 -7.76 2.91 11.55
C GLU A 56 -6.57 3.03 10.59
N ALA A 57 -6.86 3.25 9.31
CA ALA A 57 -5.82 3.41 8.29
C ALA A 57 -4.91 4.60 8.61
N VAL A 58 -5.51 5.74 8.95
CA VAL A 58 -4.77 6.95 9.30
C VAL A 58 -3.94 6.75 10.56
N ALA A 59 -4.51 6.11 11.59
CA ALA A 59 -3.79 5.87 12.84
C ALA A 59 -2.53 5.02 12.60
N LYS A 60 -2.63 3.98 11.80
CA LYS A 60 -1.50 3.13 11.46
C LYS A 60 -0.45 3.86 10.63
N MET A 61 -0.89 4.71 9.71
CA MET A 61 0.01 5.56 8.93
C MET A 61 0.81 6.50 9.83
N LEU A 62 0.13 7.21 10.73
CA LEU A 62 0.78 8.15 11.63
C LEU A 62 1.79 7.47 12.55
N LYS A 63 1.45 6.28 13.04
CA LYS A 63 2.36 5.50 13.85
C LYS A 63 3.64 5.12 13.08
N GLY A 64 3.50 4.75 11.82
CA GLY A 64 4.64 4.47 10.96
C GLY A 64 5.53 5.68 10.76
N ILE A 65 4.93 6.85 10.56
CA ILE A 65 5.68 8.10 10.42
C ILE A 65 6.44 8.44 11.71
N GLU A 66 5.79 8.28 12.86
CA GLU A 66 6.44 8.49 14.16
C GLU A 66 7.63 7.57 14.36
N ASN A 67 7.58 6.36 13.81
CA ASN A 67 8.66 5.38 13.91
C ASN A 67 9.73 5.56 12.82
N ASN A 68 9.71 6.68 12.11
CA ASN A 68 10.70 7.04 11.08
C ASN A 68 10.77 6.06 9.91
N LYS A 69 9.65 5.44 9.58
CA LYS A 69 9.58 4.54 8.41
C LYS A 69 9.35 5.35 7.14
N THR A 70 10.06 4.99 6.09
CA THR A 70 9.91 5.62 4.77
C THR A 70 8.97 4.85 3.86
N GLU A 71 8.72 3.59 4.15
CA GLU A 71 7.74 2.78 3.45
C GLU A 71 6.83 2.13 4.49
N ILE A 72 5.55 2.51 4.47
CA ILE A 72 4.58 2.08 5.47
C ILE A 72 3.52 1.20 4.81
N ARG A 73 3.50 -0.07 5.18
CA ARG A 73 2.51 -1.03 4.70
C ARG A 73 1.47 -1.24 5.77
N VAL A 74 0.24 -0.80 5.49
CA VAL A 74 -0.84 -0.81 6.47
C VAL A 74 -1.64 -2.12 6.35
N GLY A 75 -1.82 -2.80 7.47
CA GLY A 75 -2.70 -3.96 7.57
C GLY A 75 -2.28 -5.14 6.69
N ALA A 76 -3.22 -5.69 5.92
CA ALA A 76 -3.00 -6.88 5.11
C ALA A 76 -1.98 -6.69 3.99
N VAL A 77 -1.65 -5.45 3.62
CA VAL A 77 -0.60 -5.18 2.63
C VAL A 77 0.74 -5.76 3.08
N GLN A 78 1.03 -5.67 4.37
CA GLN A 78 2.26 -6.23 4.92
C GLN A 78 2.33 -7.74 4.73
N LEU A 79 1.23 -8.44 4.95
CA LEU A 79 1.15 -9.88 4.74
C LEU A 79 1.30 -10.25 3.26
N LEU A 80 0.63 -9.51 2.37
CA LEU A 80 0.75 -9.74 0.93
C LEU A 80 2.17 -9.51 0.42
N TYR A 81 2.83 -8.49 0.93
CA TYR A 81 4.23 -8.22 0.60
C TYR A 81 5.12 -9.40 0.98
N PHE A 82 4.93 -9.92 2.19
CA PHE A 82 5.69 -11.07 2.67
C PHE A 82 5.43 -12.31 1.82
N LEU A 83 4.16 -12.60 1.51
CA LEU A 83 3.79 -13.74 0.67
C LEU A 83 4.35 -13.62 -0.75
N HIS A 84 4.32 -12.41 -1.31
CA HIS A 84 4.87 -12.16 -2.64
C HIS A 84 6.36 -12.47 -2.70
N ARG A 85 7.06 -12.24 -1.60
CA ARG A 85 8.49 -12.47 -1.52
C ARG A 85 8.85 -13.94 -1.39
N ILE A 86 8.04 -14.71 -0.66
CA ILE A 86 8.30 -16.14 -0.38
C ILE A 86 7.61 -17.04 -1.40
N ALA A 87 6.37 -16.74 -1.75
CA ALA A 87 5.55 -17.54 -2.65
C ALA A 87 4.83 -16.63 -3.66
N PRO A 88 5.55 -16.10 -4.66
CA PRO A 88 4.99 -15.09 -5.57
C PRO A 88 3.78 -15.59 -6.35
N ARG A 89 3.75 -16.86 -6.74
CA ARG A 89 2.60 -17.41 -7.48
C ARG A 89 1.35 -17.47 -6.61
N PHE A 90 1.50 -17.84 -5.35
CA PHE A 90 0.39 -17.89 -4.40
C PHE A 90 -0.13 -16.47 -4.12
N ALA A 91 0.75 -15.52 -3.90
CA ALA A 91 0.37 -14.14 -3.65
C ALA A 91 -0.37 -13.54 -4.85
N PHE A 92 0.12 -13.78 -6.06
CA PHE A 92 -0.51 -13.32 -7.28
C PHE A 92 -1.93 -13.88 -7.43
N LYS A 93 -2.07 -15.19 -7.21
CA LYS A 93 -3.36 -15.86 -7.27
C LYS A 93 -4.34 -15.30 -6.23
N LYS A 94 -3.85 -15.07 -5.01
CA LYS A 94 -4.66 -14.52 -3.91
C LYS A 94 -5.15 -13.11 -4.23
N ILE A 95 -4.28 -12.27 -4.76
CA ILE A 95 -4.63 -10.90 -5.15
C ILE A 95 -5.72 -10.90 -6.23
N ASN A 96 -5.61 -11.79 -7.21
CA ASN A 96 -6.58 -11.86 -8.30
C ASN A 96 -7.94 -12.43 -7.86
N GLN A 97 -8.03 -13.03 -6.70
CA GLN A 97 -9.29 -13.51 -6.12
C GLN A 97 -10.02 -12.41 -5.33
N LEU A 98 -9.36 -11.31 -5.04
CA LEU A 98 -9.97 -10.19 -4.33
C LEU A 98 -10.92 -9.43 -5.24
N PRO A 99 -12.08 -8.99 -4.74
CA PRO A 99 -13.06 -8.23 -5.53
C PRO A 99 -12.55 -6.83 -5.93
#